data_933c4662e4241ba21f4bc40d612f9a5d
#
_entry.id   933c4662e4241ba21f4bc40d612f9a5d
#
_cell.length_a   1.000
_cell.length_b   1.000
_cell.length_c   1.000
_cell.angle_alpha   90.00
_cell.angle_beta   90.00
_cell.angle_gamma   90.00
#
_symmetry.space_group_name_H-M   'P 1'
#
loop_
_entity.id
_entity.type
_entity.pdbx_description
1 polymer ?
#
loop_
_entity_poly.entity_id
_entity_poly.type
_entity_poly.pdbx_seq_one_letter_code
_entity_poly.pdbx_strand_id
1 'polypeptide(L)'
;MNHFMADATKFPRTDCSPIIVGKNVSTTGRVLLAHNEDDPNCVVQSHLVPRMQHAEGETIRFADGTAVIPQVPETCAYYWTELRSLAGEAFADGYLNEHGVALV
;
A
#
# COMPACT_ATOMS: atom_id res chain seq x y z
N MET A 1 37.14 -20.05 -3.04
CA MET A 1 36.82 -18.70 -3.37
C MET A 1 35.52 -18.67 -4.15
N ASN A 2 34.39 -18.65 -3.53
CA ASN A 2 33.06 -18.35 -4.09
C ASN A 2 32.04 -18.63 -2.96
N HIS A 3 31.95 -17.72 -2.00
CA HIS A 3 31.03 -17.86 -0.87
C HIS A 3 30.01 -16.70 -0.85
N PHE A 4 29.56 -16.24 -2.01
CA PHE A 4 28.47 -15.27 -2.10
C PHE A 4 27.40 -15.67 -3.12
N MET A 5 27.15 -16.96 -3.23
CA MET A 5 25.84 -17.43 -3.71
C MET A 5 25.08 -17.89 -2.48
N ALA A 6 24.63 -16.94 -1.65
CA ALA A 6 23.57 -17.23 -0.73
C ALA A 6 22.40 -17.76 -1.58
N ASP A 7 21.95 -18.93 -1.24
CA ASP A 7 20.85 -19.62 -1.88
C ASP A 7 19.63 -18.68 -1.92
N ALA A 8 19.47 -17.97 -3.01
CA ALA A 8 18.38 -17.01 -3.24
C ALA A 8 16.99 -17.67 -3.21
N THR A 9 16.95 -19.00 -3.09
CA THR A 9 15.71 -19.75 -3.00
C THR A 9 15.17 -19.84 -1.57
N LYS A 10 15.95 -19.45 -0.56
CA LYS A 10 15.55 -19.59 0.86
C LYS A 10 14.83 -18.39 1.44
N PHE A 11 15.03 -17.21 0.91
CA PHE A 11 14.34 -15.98 1.35
C PHE A 11 14.26 -15.04 0.15
N PRO A 12 13.11 -14.91 -0.49
CA PRO A 12 12.89 -13.77 -1.36
C PRO A 12 13.10 -12.52 -0.49
N ARG A 13 14.16 -11.76 -0.76
CA ARG A 13 14.36 -10.48 -0.12
C ARG A 13 13.33 -9.53 -0.73
N THR A 14 12.27 -9.32 -0.01
CA THR A 14 11.35 -8.21 -0.22
C THR A 14 11.85 -7.08 0.68
N ASP A 15 12.59 -6.16 0.12
CA ASP A 15 13.08 -4.98 0.84
C ASP A 15 12.27 -3.78 0.35
N CYS A 16 11.39 -3.25 1.21
CA CYS A 16 10.63 -2.04 0.93
C CYS A 16 11.40 -0.81 1.43
N SER A 17 11.43 0.26 0.65
CA SER A 17 12.16 1.46 1.01
C SER A 17 11.35 2.73 0.73
N PRO A 18 10.80 3.41 1.76
CA PRO A 18 10.15 4.69 1.59
C PRO A 18 11.16 5.85 1.60
N ILE A 19 10.87 6.90 0.83
CA ILE A 19 11.57 8.18 0.84
C ILE A 19 10.53 9.27 1.08
N ILE A 20 10.76 10.09 2.11
CA ILE A 20 9.92 11.24 2.42
C ILE A 20 10.73 12.51 2.28
N VAL A 21 10.24 13.46 1.48
CA VAL A 21 10.81 14.80 1.33
C VAL A 21 9.85 15.82 1.94
N GLY A 22 10.31 16.51 2.98
CA GLY A 22 9.52 17.53 3.66
C GLY A 22 9.31 18.78 2.79
N LYS A 23 8.23 19.52 3.06
CA LYS A 23 7.84 20.70 2.29
C LYS A 23 8.92 21.80 2.23
N ASN A 24 9.78 21.89 3.26
CA ASN A 24 10.80 22.94 3.35
C ASN A 24 12.05 22.66 2.53
N VAL A 25 12.23 21.43 2.04
CA VAL A 25 13.36 21.01 1.18
C VAL A 25 12.89 20.65 -0.23
N SER A 26 11.60 20.48 -0.42
CA SER A 26 11.01 20.26 -1.75
C SER A 26 10.99 21.57 -2.54
N THR A 27 11.38 21.53 -3.80
CA THR A 27 11.34 22.69 -4.71
C THR A 27 9.90 23.14 -5.02
N THR A 28 8.93 22.28 -4.79
CA THR A 28 7.50 22.57 -5.00
C THR A 28 6.77 23.06 -3.75
N GLY A 29 7.44 23.05 -2.58
CA GLY A 29 6.83 23.35 -1.28
C GLY A 29 5.82 22.30 -0.82
N ARG A 30 5.81 21.12 -1.43
CA ARG A 30 4.92 20.00 -1.08
C ARG A 30 5.72 18.89 -0.41
N VAL A 31 5.04 18.10 0.41
CA VAL A 31 5.59 16.83 0.89
C VAL A 31 5.56 15.83 -0.27
N LEU A 32 6.66 15.13 -0.50
CA LEU A 32 6.75 14.05 -1.46
C LEU A 32 6.97 12.74 -0.70
N LEU A 33 6.25 11.71 -1.09
CA LEU A 33 6.42 10.35 -0.60
C LEU A 33 6.64 9.46 -1.81
N ALA A 34 7.72 8.71 -1.78
CA ALA A 34 7.98 7.63 -2.72
C ALA A 34 8.14 6.32 -1.95
N HIS A 35 7.70 5.25 -2.52
CA HIS A 35 7.85 3.90 -1.99
C HIS A 35 8.35 2.98 -3.08
N ASN A 36 9.27 2.10 -2.74
CA ASN A 36 9.79 1.07 -3.60
C ASN A 36 9.50 -0.29 -3.00
N GLU A 37 8.90 -1.17 -3.78
CA GLU A 37 8.64 -2.55 -3.43
C GLU A 37 9.51 -3.45 -4.30
N ASP A 38 10.43 -4.16 -3.69
CA ASP A 38 11.44 -4.98 -4.38
C ASP A 38 11.00 -6.44 -4.53
N ASP A 39 9.80 -6.68 -5.04
CA ASP A 39 9.37 -8.02 -5.40
C ASP A 39 9.37 -8.21 -6.94
N PRO A 40 10.31 -8.99 -7.47
CA PRO A 40 10.43 -9.21 -8.92
C PRO A 40 9.26 -10.00 -9.52
N ASN A 41 8.41 -10.61 -8.68
CA ASN A 41 7.30 -11.46 -9.10
C ASN A 41 5.94 -10.78 -8.90
N CYS A 42 5.93 -9.47 -8.70
CA CYS A 42 4.70 -8.71 -8.52
C CYS A 42 4.40 -7.79 -9.71
N VAL A 43 3.12 -7.56 -9.91
CA VAL A 43 2.58 -6.53 -10.79
C VAL A 43 1.91 -5.47 -9.95
N VAL A 44 2.22 -4.21 -10.20
CA VAL A 44 1.60 -3.06 -9.52
C VAL A 44 0.38 -2.62 -10.31
N GLN A 45 -0.76 -2.48 -9.63
CA GLN A 45 -1.97 -1.89 -10.16
C GLN A 45 -2.39 -0.69 -9.32
N SER A 46 -2.94 0.32 -9.96
CA SER A 46 -3.38 1.54 -9.31
C SER A 46 -4.90 1.65 -9.35
N HIS A 47 -5.49 2.02 -8.23
CA HIS A 47 -6.93 2.12 -8.06
C HIS A 47 -7.31 3.47 -7.48
N LEU A 48 -8.38 4.06 -8.02
CA LEU A 48 -9.02 5.24 -7.46
C LEU A 48 -10.39 4.83 -6.93
N VAL A 49 -10.59 5.04 -5.64
CA VAL A 49 -11.87 4.78 -4.97
C VAL A 49 -12.52 6.12 -4.67
N PRO A 50 -13.74 6.37 -5.15
CA PRO A 50 -14.45 7.61 -4.85
C PRO A 50 -14.89 7.68 -3.39
N ARG A 51 -15.23 8.88 -2.92
CA ARG A 51 -15.91 9.07 -1.64
C ARG A 51 -17.22 8.29 -1.63
N MET A 52 -17.49 7.58 -0.54
CA MET A 52 -18.69 6.73 -0.42
C MET A 52 -19.43 6.99 0.90
N GLN A 53 -20.75 6.94 0.82
CA GLN A 53 -21.64 6.89 1.99
C GLN A 53 -21.93 5.42 2.34
N HIS A 54 -21.98 5.14 3.61
CA HIS A 54 -22.22 3.78 4.14
C HIS A 54 -23.51 3.75 4.95
N ALA A 55 -24.18 2.61 4.95
CA ALA A 55 -25.40 2.43 5.70
C ALA A 55 -25.13 2.39 7.22
N GLU A 56 -26.10 2.84 8.01
CA GLU A 56 -26.03 2.72 9.46
C GLU A 56 -25.93 1.24 9.87
N GLY A 57 -24.98 0.94 10.77
CA GLY A 57 -24.73 -0.42 11.25
C GLY A 57 -23.93 -1.31 10.30
N GLU A 58 -23.48 -0.78 9.17
CA GLU A 58 -22.56 -1.49 8.28
C GLU A 58 -21.26 -1.83 8.99
N THR A 59 -20.64 -2.94 8.62
CA THR A 59 -19.39 -3.41 9.22
C THR A 59 -18.40 -3.82 8.14
N ILE A 60 -17.12 -3.63 8.44
CA ILE A 60 -16.02 -4.16 7.65
C ILE A 60 -15.60 -5.49 8.25
N ARG A 61 -15.60 -6.54 7.43
CA ARG A 61 -15.14 -7.87 7.81
C ARG A 61 -13.83 -8.18 7.09
N PHE A 62 -12.80 -8.53 7.86
CA PHE A 62 -11.53 -8.96 7.29
C PHE A 62 -11.67 -10.31 6.59
N ALA A 63 -10.88 -10.52 5.53
CA ALA A 63 -10.99 -11.68 4.65
C ALA A 63 -10.78 -13.02 5.37
N ASP A 64 -9.94 -13.05 6.41
CA ASP A 64 -9.70 -14.21 7.26
C ASP A 64 -10.82 -14.46 8.29
N GLY A 65 -11.80 -13.55 8.38
CA GLY A 65 -12.93 -13.65 9.29
C GLY A 65 -12.60 -13.40 10.77
N THR A 66 -11.34 -13.06 11.10
CA THR A 66 -10.89 -12.91 12.50
C THR A 66 -11.33 -11.60 13.14
N ALA A 67 -11.56 -10.56 12.35
CA ALA A 67 -11.96 -9.26 12.87
C ALA A 67 -13.17 -8.68 12.11
N VAL A 68 -14.01 -8.00 12.86
CA VAL A 68 -15.14 -7.21 12.36
C VAL A 68 -15.09 -5.86 13.05
N ILE A 69 -15.06 -4.77 12.26
CA ILE A 69 -15.08 -3.42 12.80
C ILE A 69 -16.28 -2.64 12.25
N PRO A 70 -16.82 -1.67 13.02
CA PRO A 70 -17.88 -0.82 12.50
C PRO A 70 -17.37 0.00 11.31
N GLN A 71 -18.21 0.14 10.28
CA GLN A 71 -17.95 1.08 9.20
C GLN A 71 -18.24 2.51 9.66
N VAL A 72 -17.48 3.47 9.11
CA VAL A 72 -17.75 4.89 9.29
C VAL A 72 -18.90 5.33 8.38
N PRO A 73 -19.67 6.38 8.71
CA PRO A 73 -20.76 6.85 7.86
C PRO A 73 -20.35 7.29 6.46
N GLU A 74 -19.12 7.81 6.35
CA GLU A 74 -18.56 8.25 5.07
C GLU A 74 -17.07 7.92 5.01
N THR A 75 -16.62 7.36 3.89
CA THR A 75 -15.19 7.20 3.56
C THR A 75 -14.75 8.24 2.56
N CYS A 76 -13.55 8.81 2.77
CA CYS A 76 -12.91 9.73 1.83
C CYS A 76 -12.62 9.05 0.50
N ALA A 77 -12.51 9.84 -0.56
CA ALA A 77 -11.89 9.36 -1.79
C ALA A 77 -10.40 9.08 -1.55
N TYR A 78 -9.91 8.00 -2.11
CA TYR A 78 -8.51 7.62 -1.97
C TYR A 78 -7.99 6.90 -3.20
N TYR A 79 -6.70 7.04 -3.39
CA TYR A 79 -5.90 6.29 -4.33
C TYR A 79 -5.14 5.22 -3.56
N TRP A 80 -5.01 4.02 -4.13
CA TRP A 80 -4.18 2.99 -3.56
C TRP A 80 -3.48 2.17 -4.63
N THR A 81 -2.36 1.57 -4.24
CA THR A 81 -1.59 0.65 -5.08
C THR A 81 -1.77 -0.77 -4.58
N GLU A 82 -2.08 -1.66 -5.49
CA GLU A 82 -2.18 -3.08 -5.28
C GLU A 82 -0.92 -3.75 -5.83
N LEU A 83 -0.27 -4.54 -5.00
CA LEU A 83 0.73 -5.49 -5.42
C LEU A 83 0.07 -6.85 -5.61
N ARG A 84 0.17 -7.38 -6.81
CA ARG A 84 -0.36 -8.69 -7.15
C ARG A 84 0.77 -9.62 -7.54
N SER A 85 0.98 -10.67 -6.76
CA SER A 85 1.95 -11.71 -7.07
C SER A 85 1.53 -12.50 -8.30
N LEU A 86 2.48 -13.05 -9.04
CA LEU A 86 2.19 -13.94 -10.17
C LEU A 86 1.51 -15.25 -9.70
N ALA A 87 1.59 -15.58 -8.43
CA ALA A 87 0.88 -16.71 -7.82
C ALA A 87 -0.60 -16.40 -7.51
N GLY A 88 -1.04 -15.12 -7.68
CA GLY A 88 -2.43 -14.71 -7.50
C GLY A 88 -2.74 -14.07 -6.15
N GLU A 89 -1.81 -14.01 -5.22
CA GLU A 89 -1.95 -13.27 -3.98
C GLU A 89 -1.87 -11.78 -4.25
N ALA A 90 -2.66 -10.99 -3.53
CA ALA A 90 -2.68 -9.54 -3.67
C ALA A 90 -2.77 -8.86 -2.31
N PHE A 91 -2.08 -7.74 -2.16
CA PHE A 91 -2.15 -6.88 -0.98
C PHE A 91 -2.03 -5.40 -1.37
N ALA A 92 -2.44 -4.53 -0.46
CA ALA A 92 -2.29 -3.10 -0.65
C ALA A 92 -0.92 -2.64 -0.16
N ASP A 93 -0.23 -1.89 -0.98
CA ASP A 93 1.11 -1.40 -0.74
C ASP A 93 1.11 0.05 -0.24
N GLY A 94 0.31 0.91 -0.85
CA GLY A 94 0.26 2.33 -0.51
C GLY A 94 -1.11 2.95 -0.68
N TYR A 95 -1.38 3.96 0.13
CA TYR A 95 -2.62 4.73 0.11
C TYR A 95 -2.35 6.23 0.13
N LEU A 96 -3.19 7.00 -0.57
CA LEU A 96 -3.23 8.45 -0.49
C LEU A 96 -4.69 8.90 -0.55
N ASN A 97 -5.17 9.60 0.49
CA ASN A 97 -6.54 10.12 0.45
C ASN A 97 -6.61 11.55 -0.08
N GLU A 98 -7.83 12.02 -0.35
CA GLU A 98 -8.10 13.37 -0.86
C GLU A 98 -7.68 14.51 0.09
N HIS A 99 -7.39 14.23 1.34
CA HIS A 99 -6.89 15.18 2.33
C HIS A 99 -5.35 15.20 2.39
N GLY A 100 -4.67 14.43 1.55
CA GLY A 100 -3.21 14.39 1.49
C GLY A 100 -2.57 13.54 2.59
N VAL A 101 -3.34 12.64 3.22
CA VAL A 101 -2.79 11.65 4.15
C VAL A 101 -2.35 10.44 3.34
N ALA A 102 -1.08 10.09 3.46
CA ALA A 102 -0.47 8.94 2.81
C ALA A 102 -0.05 7.88 3.84
N LEU A 103 -0.13 6.63 3.43
CA LEU A 103 0.28 5.45 4.18
C LEU A 103 1.01 4.50 3.25
N VAL A 104 2.18 4.02 3.65
CA VAL A 104 3.00 3.00 2.96
C VAL A 104 3.62 2.06 3.98
#